data_31cf8c6d28ad5f9c06547b495098ed5a
#
_entry.id   31cf8c6d28ad5f9c06547b495098ed5a
#
_cell.length_a   1.000
_cell.length_b   1.000
_cell.length_c   1.000
_cell.angle_alpha   90.00
_cell.angle_beta   90.00
_cell.angle_gamma   90.00
#
_symmetry.space_group_name_H-M   'P 1'
#
loop_
_entity.id
_entity.type
_entity.pdbx_description
1 polymer ?
#
loop_
_entity_poly.entity_id
_entity_poly.type
_entity_poly.pdbx_seq_one_letter_code
_entity_poly.pdbx_strand_id
1 'polypeptide(L)'
;MDYPYIILLFLLLFLSYQEWKHPQYSNSLFRCACWIVFIFIAFRAPVVGADTWDYYRYATGIRNFYNADSRELEPLYQLYNNLFRKYCPIGIVFMSVNTIIIFAPIRYILKKYCKYKTCSVLTFFLIYNFSPFFVALRQILALSIILWGVIWIIED
;
A
#
# COMPACT_ATOMS: atom_id res chain seq x y z
N MET A 1 -8.95 17.57 6.21
CA MET A 1 -7.56 17.64 6.66
C MET A 1 -7.34 16.62 7.75
N ASP A 2 -6.60 15.84 7.63
CA ASP A 2 -5.36 15.09 7.74
C ASP A 2 -4.96 14.67 9.17
N TYR A 3 -5.89 14.79 10.19
CA TYR A 3 -5.66 14.27 11.54
C TYR A 3 -5.17 12.81 11.57
N PRO A 4 -5.72 11.88 10.76
CA PRO A 4 -5.24 10.49 10.74
C PRO A 4 -3.79 10.37 10.33
N TYR A 5 -3.32 11.20 9.38
CA TYR A 5 -1.91 11.19 8.94
C TYR A 5 -0.97 11.73 9.99
N ILE A 6 -1.40 12.74 10.74
CA ILE A 6 -0.63 13.31 11.85
C ILE A 6 -0.49 12.27 12.95
N ILE A 7 -1.56 11.58 13.30
CA ILE A 7 -1.53 10.49 14.30
C ILE A 7 -0.57 9.38 13.85
N LEU A 8 -0.68 8.95 12.58
CA LEU A 8 0.20 7.94 12.03
C LEU A 8 1.67 8.38 12.07
N LEU A 9 1.95 9.63 11.71
CA LEU A 9 3.30 10.20 11.78
C LEU A 9 3.86 10.13 13.21
N PHE A 10 3.09 10.57 14.20
CA PHE A 10 3.53 10.52 15.60
C PHE A 10 3.74 9.08 16.09
N LEU A 11 2.89 8.13 15.69
CA LEU A 11 3.08 6.72 16.03
C LEU A 11 4.37 6.15 15.43
N LEU A 12 4.65 6.44 14.15
CA LEU A 12 5.87 5.99 13.50
C LEU A 12 7.12 6.66 14.07
N LEU A 13 7.05 7.95 14.42
CA LEU A 13 8.13 8.66 15.12
C LEU A 13 8.40 8.03 16.47
N PHE A 14 7.37 7.74 17.26
CA PHE A 14 7.50 7.09 18.56
C PHE A 14 8.14 5.70 18.44
N LEU A 15 7.67 4.87 17.47
CA LEU A 15 8.24 3.55 17.24
C LEU A 15 9.70 3.62 16.77
N SER A 16 10.05 4.61 15.94
CA SER A 16 11.42 4.82 15.47
C SER A 16 12.34 5.27 16.64
N TYR A 17 11.84 6.11 17.53
CA TYR A 17 12.55 6.49 18.75
C TYR A 17 12.77 5.29 19.67
N GLN A 18 11.77 4.43 19.85
CA GLN A 18 11.89 3.21 20.64
C GLN A 18 12.90 2.22 20.03
N GLU A 19 12.95 2.10 18.69
CA GLU A 19 13.94 1.28 18.01
C GLU A 19 15.36 1.79 18.26
N TRP A 20 15.56 3.11 18.22
CA TRP A 20 16.86 3.72 18.51
C TRP A 20 17.31 3.47 19.95
N LYS A 21 16.40 3.59 20.91
CA LYS A 21 16.68 3.38 22.35
C LYS A 21 16.84 1.91 22.72
N HIS A 22 16.11 1.01 22.04
CA HIS A 22 16.04 -0.41 22.36
C HIS A 22 16.24 -1.28 21.11
N PRO A 23 17.45 -1.34 20.54
CA PRO A 23 17.72 -2.03 19.27
C PRO A 23 17.42 -3.53 19.32
N GLN A 24 17.42 -4.16 20.51
CA GLN A 24 17.03 -5.57 20.67
C GLN A 24 15.59 -5.86 20.25
N TYR A 25 14.70 -4.88 20.27
CA TYR A 25 13.31 -5.01 19.87
C TYR A 25 13.03 -4.56 18.42
N SER A 26 14.07 -4.21 17.64
CA SER A 26 13.94 -3.68 16.27
C SER A 26 12.99 -4.49 15.39
N ASN A 27 13.11 -5.83 15.39
CA ASN A 27 12.24 -6.69 14.57
C ASN A 27 10.76 -6.68 15.00
N SER A 28 10.48 -6.51 16.28
CA SER A 28 9.12 -6.44 16.80
C SER A 28 8.51 -5.08 16.53
N LEU A 29 9.27 -4.01 16.75
CA LEU A 29 8.86 -2.64 16.44
C LEU A 29 8.62 -2.45 14.93
N PHE A 30 9.49 -3.01 14.09
CA PHE A 30 9.32 -3.00 12.65
C PHE A 30 8.02 -3.72 12.22
N ARG A 31 7.73 -4.90 12.81
CA ARG A 31 6.47 -5.60 12.53
C ARG A 31 5.26 -4.76 12.92
N CYS A 32 5.32 -4.14 14.10
CA CYS A 32 4.27 -3.26 14.57
C CYS A 32 4.05 -2.07 13.62
N ALA A 33 5.13 -1.38 13.22
CA ALA A 33 5.07 -0.28 12.26
C ALA A 33 4.46 -0.72 10.90
N CYS A 34 4.87 -1.88 10.39
CA CYS A 34 4.30 -2.44 9.16
C CYS A 34 2.79 -2.72 9.28
N TRP A 35 2.34 -3.26 10.40
CA TRP A 35 0.91 -3.50 10.63
C TRP A 35 0.11 -2.21 10.74
N ILE A 36 0.63 -1.21 11.45
CA ILE A 36 -0.02 0.10 11.55
C ILE A 36 -0.18 0.73 10.17
N VAL A 37 0.89 0.75 9.37
CA VAL A 37 0.85 1.28 7.99
C VAL A 37 -0.11 0.48 7.12
N PHE A 38 -0.08 -0.85 7.20
CA PHE A 38 -1.00 -1.71 6.46
C PHE A 38 -2.46 -1.41 6.79
N ILE A 39 -2.82 -1.38 8.06
CA ILE A 39 -4.19 -1.08 8.52
C ILE A 39 -4.62 0.29 8.00
N PHE A 40 -3.75 1.28 8.11
CA PHE A 40 -4.03 2.64 7.68
C PHE A 40 -4.32 2.75 6.18
N ILE A 41 -3.54 2.03 5.34
CA ILE A 41 -3.73 2.04 3.89
C ILE A 41 -4.91 1.16 3.46
N ALA A 42 -5.03 -0.06 4.02
CA ALA A 42 -6.02 -1.04 3.61
C ALA A 42 -7.46 -0.64 3.99
N PHE A 43 -7.63 -0.05 5.18
CA PHE A 43 -8.93 0.32 5.72
C PHE A 43 -9.29 1.79 5.55
N ARG A 44 -8.60 2.49 4.64
CA ARG A 44 -8.93 3.88 4.33
C ARG A 44 -10.35 4.01 3.76
N ALA A 45 -11.00 5.11 4.08
CA ALA A 45 -12.32 5.41 3.53
C ALA A 45 -12.23 5.59 1.99
N PRO A 46 -13.27 5.18 1.23
CA PRO A 46 -13.30 5.31 -0.23
C PRO A 46 -13.13 6.74 -0.74
N VAL A 47 -13.44 7.73 0.09
CA VAL A 47 -13.30 9.17 -0.24
C VAL A 47 -11.88 9.70 -0.07
N VAL A 48 -10.96 8.89 0.46
CA VAL A 48 -9.56 9.27 0.64
C VAL A 48 -8.76 8.94 -0.61
N GLY A 49 -8.32 9.98 -1.30
CA GLY A 49 -7.60 9.87 -2.58
C GLY A 49 -8.53 10.01 -3.79
N ALA A 50 -8.06 10.74 -4.80
CA ALA A 50 -8.87 11.14 -5.95
C ALA A 50 -9.51 9.95 -6.69
N ASP A 51 -8.76 8.86 -6.86
CA ASP A 51 -9.19 7.70 -7.66
C ASP A 51 -9.68 6.52 -6.82
N THR A 52 -9.59 6.60 -5.47
CA THR A 52 -9.94 5.47 -4.59
C THR A 52 -11.40 5.04 -4.75
N TRP A 53 -12.30 6.01 -4.89
CA TRP A 53 -13.71 5.76 -5.11
C TRP A 53 -13.99 5.02 -6.42
N ASP A 54 -13.28 5.35 -7.49
CA ASP A 54 -13.42 4.67 -8.78
C ASP A 54 -12.90 3.23 -8.69
N TYR A 55 -11.77 3.00 -8.06
CA TYR A 55 -11.28 1.62 -7.81
C TYR A 55 -12.26 0.78 -7.01
N TYR A 56 -12.89 1.37 -6.00
CA TYR A 56 -13.94 0.72 -5.22
C TYR A 56 -15.13 0.32 -6.10
N ARG A 57 -15.61 1.24 -6.93
CA ARG A 57 -16.74 1.03 -7.84
C ARG A 57 -16.45 -0.04 -8.88
N TYR A 58 -15.23 -0.05 -9.42
CA TYR A 58 -14.83 -1.07 -10.39
C TYR A 58 -14.78 -2.46 -9.75
N ALA A 59 -14.17 -2.60 -8.60
CA ALA A 59 -14.04 -3.86 -7.89
C ALA A 59 -15.38 -4.42 -7.40
N THR A 60 -16.32 -3.55 -6.99
CA THR A 60 -17.64 -3.96 -6.49
C THR A 60 -18.69 -4.10 -7.59
N GLY A 61 -18.39 -3.66 -8.81
CA GLY A 61 -19.33 -3.72 -9.93
C GLY A 61 -20.45 -2.68 -9.89
N ILE A 62 -20.39 -1.70 -9.01
CA ILE A 62 -21.36 -0.60 -8.94
C ILE A 62 -21.31 0.28 -10.19
N ARG A 63 -20.17 0.33 -10.88
CA ARG A 63 -19.97 1.06 -12.13
C ARG A 63 -19.55 0.11 -13.23
N ASN A 64 -20.29 0.09 -14.33
CA ASN A 64 -19.87 -0.63 -15.52
C ASN A 64 -18.74 0.15 -16.22
N PHE A 65 -17.69 -0.55 -16.65
CA PHE A 65 -16.57 0.01 -17.42
C PHE A 65 -16.99 0.76 -18.68
N TYR A 66 -18.16 0.39 -19.24
CA TYR A 66 -18.70 0.94 -20.49
C TYR A 66 -19.29 2.35 -20.39
N ASN A 67 -19.55 2.87 -19.17
CA ASN A 67 -20.21 4.17 -18.97
C ASN A 67 -19.30 5.23 -18.34
N ALA A 68 -18.03 4.94 -18.11
CA ALA A 68 -17.07 5.94 -17.70
C ALA A 68 -16.38 6.50 -18.93
N ASP A 69 -16.30 7.83 -19.06
CA ASP A 69 -15.51 8.51 -20.07
C ASP A 69 -14.30 7.68 -20.49
N SER A 70 -14.39 7.13 -21.68
CA SER A 70 -13.45 6.45 -22.58
C SER A 70 -11.96 6.33 -22.20
N ARG A 71 -11.58 6.31 -20.93
CA ARG A 71 -10.26 5.88 -20.52
C ARG A 71 -10.28 4.36 -20.54
N GLU A 72 -9.86 3.81 -21.65
CA GLU A 72 -9.60 2.37 -21.78
C GLU A 72 -8.65 1.95 -20.67
N LEU A 73 -9.17 1.15 -19.75
CA LEU A 73 -8.32 0.54 -18.73
C LEU A 73 -7.45 -0.52 -19.42
N GLU A 74 -6.23 -0.65 -18.98
CA GLU A 74 -5.30 -1.66 -19.48
C GLU A 74 -5.93 -3.07 -19.37
N PRO A 75 -5.83 -3.92 -20.40
CA PRO A 75 -6.52 -5.21 -20.46
C PRO A 75 -6.23 -6.11 -19.24
N LEU A 76 -4.99 -6.10 -18.76
CA LEU A 76 -4.58 -6.88 -17.60
C LEU A 76 -5.25 -6.40 -16.30
N TYR A 77 -5.37 -5.09 -16.16
CA TYR A 77 -6.05 -4.50 -14.99
C TYR A 77 -7.56 -4.71 -15.04
N GLN A 78 -8.16 -4.72 -16.25
CA GLN A 78 -9.56 -5.10 -16.41
C GLN A 78 -9.81 -6.56 -16.01
N LEU A 79 -8.94 -7.48 -16.45
CA LEU A 79 -9.01 -8.89 -16.06
C LEU A 79 -8.92 -9.05 -14.55
N TYR A 80 -7.98 -8.37 -13.91
CA TYR A 80 -7.79 -8.38 -12.46
C TYR A 80 -9.05 -7.92 -11.71
N ASN A 81 -9.64 -6.78 -12.11
CA ASN A 81 -10.88 -6.29 -11.51
C ASN A 81 -12.07 -7.24 -11.74
N ASN A 82 -12.18 -7.83 -12.95
CA ASN A 82 -13.23 -8.79 -13.27
C ASN A 82 -13.14 -10.05 -12.40
N LEU A 83 -11.94 -10.52 -12.09
CA LEU A 83 -11.73 -11.63 -11.17
C LEU A 83 -12.22 -11.27 -9.77
N PHE A 84 -11.85 -10.09 -9.26
CA PHE A 84 -12.34 -9.62 -7.96
C PHE A 84 -13.87 -9.50 -7.94
N ARG A 85 -14.43 -8.86 -8.94
CA ARG A 85 -15.88 -8.70 -9.09
C ARG A 85 -16.63 -10.04 -9.08
N LYS A 86 -16.04 -11.05 -9.72
CA LYS A 86 -16.66 -12.39 -9.82
C LYS A 86 -16.58 -13.17 -8.51
N TYR A 87 -15.45 -13.11 -7.80
CA TYR A 87 -15.19 -13.97 -6.65
C TYR A 87 -15.34 -13.28 -5.30
N CYS A 88 -15.08 -11.99 -5.20
CA CYS A 88 -15.14 -11.25 -3.95
C CYS A 88 -15.43 -9.76 -4.18
N PRO A 89 -16.69 -9.37 -4.47
CA PRO A 89 -17.06 -8.00 -4.77
C PRO A 89 -17.10 -7.10 -3.52
N ILE A 90 -16.10 -7.23 -2.65
CA ILE A 90 -15.98 -6.46 -1.41
C ILE A 90 -14.81 -5.50 -1.55
N GLY A 91 -15.09 -4.20 -1.61
CA GLY A 91 -14.08 -3.17 -1.85
C GLY A 91 -12.95 -3.13 -0.81
N ILE A 92 -13.26 -3.38 0.46
CA ILE A 92 -12.23 -3.44 1.52
C ILE A 92 -11.26 -4.61 1.27
N VAL A 93 -11.76 -5.77 0.84
CA VAL A 93 -10.90 -6.92 0.51
C VAL A 93 -10.02 -6.60 -0.70
N PHE A 94 -10.59 -5.97 -1.73
CA PHE A 94 -9.82 -5.50 -2.88
C PHE A 94 -8.69 -4.57 -2.46
N MET A 95 -8.97 -3.56 -1.63
CA MET A 95 -7.95 -2.62 -1.14
C MET A 95 -6.90 -3.31 -0.27
N SER A 96 -7.30 -4.25 0.58
CA SER A 96 -6.39 -5.00 1.44
C SER A 96 -5.42 -5.87 0.62
N VAL A 97 -5.92 -6.59 -0.38
CA VAL A 97 -5.08 -7.42 -1.28
C VAL A 97 -4.10 -6.55 -2.06
N ASN A 98 -4.57 -5.43 -2.64
CA ASN A 98 -3.68 -4.49 -3.32
C ASN A 98 -2.59 -3.95 -2.38
N THR A 99 -2.95 -3.58 -1.15
CA THR A 99 -2.00 -3.10 -0.15
C THR A 99 -0.95 -4.18 0.19
N ILE A 100 -1.35 -5.45 0.31
CA ILE A 100 -0.41 -6.56 0.53
C ILE A 100 0.57 -6.68 -0.64
N ILE A 101 0.07 -6.71 -1.88
CA ILE A 101 0.90 -6.86 -3.09
C ILE A 101 1.91 -5.71 -3.18
N ILE A 102 1.45 -4.49 -2.94
CA ILE A 102 2.29 -3.29 -3.02
C ILE A 102 3.33 -3.25 -1.90
N PHE A 103 2.92 -3.55 -0.67
CA PHE A 103 3.77 -3.35 0.50
C PHE A 103 4.73 -4.52 0.75
N ALA A 104 4.44 -5.71 0.23
CA ALA A 104 5.26 -6.90 0.46
C ALA A 104 6.73 -6.74 0.00
N PRO A 105 7.04 -6.31 -1.25
CA PRO A 105 8.42 -6.13 -1.68
C PRO A 105 9.13 -5.02 -0.91
N ILE A 106 8.44 -3.93 -0.62
CA ILE A 106 8.97 -2.81 0.17
C ILE A 106 9.37 -3.30 1.55
N ARG A 107 8.46 -4.00 2.25
CA ARG A 107 8.72 -4.60 3.55
C ARG A 107 9.91 -5.55 3.53
N TYR A 108 10.04 -6.36 2.47
CA TYR A 108 11.14 -7.29 2.29
C TYR A 108 12.48 -6.54 2.23
N ILE A 109 12.59 -5.52 1.38
CA ILE A 109 13.78 -4.69 1.23
C ILE A 109 14.14 -4.00 2.55
N LEU A 110 13.18 -3.33 3.18
CA LEU A 110 13.41 -2.62 4.44
C LEU A 110 13.86 -3.57 5.55
N LYS A 111 13.31 -4.79 5.62
CA LYS A 111 13.72 -5.80 6.59
C LYS A 111 15.14 -6.31 6.35
N LYS A 112 15.53 -6.50 5.09
CA LYS A 112 16.80 -7.16 4.73
C LYS A 112 17.96 -6.20 4.70
N TYR A 113 17.77 -5.00 4.16
CA TYR A 113 18.86 -4.08 3.84
C TYR A 113 18.97 -2.88 4.80
N CYS A 114 17.96 -2.58 5.62
CA CYS A 114 18.00 -1.44 6.52
C CYS A 114 18.42 -1.83 7.94
N LYS A 115 19.36 -1.07 8.49
CA LYS A 115 19.81 -1.21 9.89
C LYS A 115 18.71 -0.78 10.86
N TYR A 116 18.15 0.42 10.67
CA TYR A 116 17.04 0.97 11.45
C TYR A 116 15.75 0.81 10.68
N LYS A 117 15.12 -0.35 10.84
CA LYS A 117 14.01 -0.81 9.99
C LYS A 117 12.76 0.05 10.15
N THR A 118 12.42 0.41 11.39
CA THR A 118 11.23 1.23 11.68
C THR A 118 11.43 2.68 11.21
N CYS A 119 12.63 3.22 11.40
CA CYS A 119 12.98 4.53 10.87
C CYS A 119 12.92 4.55 9.34
N SER A 120 13.30 3.47 8.68
CA SER A 120 13.18 3.36 7.22
C SER A 120 11.73 3.31 6.74
N VAL A 121 10.81 2.68 7.50
CA VAL A 121 9.36 2.77 7.24
C VAL A 121 8.88 4.20 7.37
N LEU A 122 9.29 4.92 8.42
CA LEU A 122 8.95 6.33 8.60
C LEU A 122 9.48 7.19 7.44
N THR A 123 10.74 7.01 7.04
CA THR A 123 11.36 7.77 5.94
C THR A 123 10.63 7.49 4.62
N PHE A 124 10.33 6.22 4.34
CA PHE A 124 9.54 5.84 3.18
C PHE A 124 8.17 6.51 3.20
N PHE A 125 7.53 6.55 4.34
CA PHE A 125 6.27 7.23 4.55
C PHE A 125 6.37 8.73 4.27
N LEU A 126 7.39 9.41 4.76
CA LEU A 126 7.58 10.86 4.59
C LEU A 126 7.93 11.24 3.14
N ILE A 127 8.81 10.48 2.48
CA ILE A 127 9.25 10.77 1.10
C ILE A 127 8.09 10.60 0.12
N TYR A 128 7.33 9.52 0.24
CA TYR A 128 6.25 9.23 -0.70
C TYR A 128 4.94 9.94 -0.38
N ASN A 129 4.86 10.66 0.74
CA ASN A 129 3.71 11.48 1.15
C ASN A 129 2.37 10.76 1.00
N PHE A 130 2.34 9.43 0.96
CA PHE A 130 1.22 8.52 0.66
C PHE A 130 0.40 8.84 -0.59
N SER A 131 0.59 10.01 -1.19
CA SER A 131 -0.16 10.46 -2.36
C SER A 131 -0.22 9.41 -3.49
N PRO A 132 0.90 8.78 -3.89
CA PRO A 132 0.85 7.77 -4.94
C PRO A 132 -0.02 6.56 -4.60
N PHE A 133 -0.01 6.11 -3.33
CA PHE A 133 -0.84 4.98 -2.89
C PHE A 133 -2.34 5.25 -2.99
N PHE A 134 -2.72 6.53 -3.03
CA PHE A 134 -4.11 6.95 -3.08
C PHE A 134 -4.59 7.32 -4.49
N VAL A 135 -3.68 7.75 -5.35
CA VAL A 135 -4.02 8.28 -6.68
C VAL A 135 -3.64 7.32 -7.81
N ALA A 136 -2.52 6.59 -7.67
CA ALA A 136 -1.93 5.82 -8.76
C ALA A 136 -1.85 4.31 -8.46
N LEU A 137 -2.91 3.71 -7.93
CA LEU A 137 -2.94 2.30 -7.51
C LEU A 137 -2.43 1.34 -8.60
N ARG A 138 -2.82 1.54 -9.86
CA ARG A 138 -2.40 0.71 -10.99
C ARG A 138 -0.90 0.77 -11.24
N GLN A 139 -0.35 1.99 -11.24
CA GLN A 139 1.08 2.21 -11.47
C GLN A 139 1.92 1.61 -10.35
N ILE A 140 1.48 1.76 -9.11
CA ILE A 140 2.18 1.21 -7.94
C ILE A 140 2.11 -0.32 -7.91
N LEU A 141 1.00 -0.93 -8.33
CA LEU A 141 0.91 -2.38 -8.51
C LEU A 141 1.95 -2.87 -9.53
N ALA A 142 2.03 -2.21 -10.68
CA ALA A 142 3.04 -2.55 -11.70
C ALA A 142 4.47 -2.39 -11.17
N LEU A 143 4.76 -1.27 -10.50
CA LEU A 143 6.07 -1.04 -9.87
C LEU A 143 6.41 -2.09 -8.81
N SER A 144 5.42 -2.56 -8.05
CA SER A 144 5.63 -3.60 -7.03
C SER A 144 6.00 -4.95 -7.64
N ILE A 145 5.39 -5.29 -8.76
CA ILE A 145 5.74 -6.51 -9.52
C ILE A 145 7.16 -6.40 -10.08
N ILE A 146 7.51 -5.25 -10.67
CA ILE A 146 8.87 -4.99 -11.16
C ILE A 146 9.87 -5.08 -10.00
N LEU A 147 9.54 -4.51 -8.84
CA LEU A 147 10.40 -4.54 -7.67
C LEU A 147 10.67 -5.98 -7.18
N TRP A 148 9.68 -6.86 -7.23
CA TRP A 148 9.90 -8.30 -6.98
C TRP A 148 10.85 -8.93 -7.99
N GLY A 149 10.72 -8.60 -9.30
CA GLY A 149 11.64 -9.06 -10.33
C GLY A 149 13.07 -8.59 -10.07
N VAL A 150 13.25 -7.33 -9.68
CA VAL A 150 14.58 -6.78 -9.33
C VAL A 150 15.18 -7.47 -8.11
N ILE A 151 14.37 -7.69 -7.05
CA ILE A 151 14.83 -8.43 -5.86
C ILE A 151 15.32 -9.81 -6.25
N TRP A 152 14.59 -10.51 -7.08
CA TRP A 152 14.95 -11.86 -7.52
C TRP A 152 16.26 -11.88 -8.30
N ILE A 153 16.46 -10.94 -9.25
CA ILE A 153 17.70 -10.82 -10.02
C ILE A 153 18.93 -10.51 -9.14
N ILE A 154 18.75 -9.73 -8.07
CA ILE A 154 19.86 -9.34 -7.17
C ILE A 154 20.23 -10.50 -6.23
N GLU A 155 19.31 -11.39 -5.95
CA GLU A 155 19.48 -12.47 -4.97
C GLU A 155 19.90 -13.82 -5.58
N ASP A 156 19.83 -13.93 -6.92
CA ASP A 156 20.37 -15.04 -7.69
C ASP A 156 21.88 -14.88 -7.91
#